data_bb307b884537d6bf69783e33856efd60
#
_entry.id   bb307b884537d6bf69783e33856efd60
#
_cell.length_a   1.000
_cell.length_b   1.000
_cell.length_c   1.000
_cell.angle_alpha   90.00
_cell.angle_beta   90.00
_cell.angle_gamma   90.00
#
_symmetry.space_group_name_H-M   'P 1'
#
loop_
_entity.id
_entity.type
_entity.pdbx_description
1 polymer ?
#
loop_
_entity_poly.entity_id
_entity_poly.type
_entity_poly.pdbx_seq_one_letter_code
_entity_poly.pdbx_strand_id
1 'polypeptide(L)'
;MTATKKTLLLVSLFILYYLVPLEFRNLWQPDETRYAEISREMLQNGNWITPHFFGLRYFEKPIAGYWFNTVGQAIFGHNNFAVRIGSVFSTLMSAVLVFWLGCRIFAQRSVALTASVIFLTSLLVYGVGSYAVLDPMLTLWMVAAMCSYWYASEAQTNPQRVVRYLLLGLACGMGFMTKGFLALAVPVIAILPWAIWHQRFRELVIFGPLAILSAALISAPWAIAIQQQQPDFWHYFFWVEHIQRFAEENAQHKAPFWYYVPVLIAGALPWLALLPGALRSGWREREQSPGALYLLSWVVIPLLFFSIAKGKLPTYILPCFAPLALLMASYAWQKARQKTRVFTINAWINIVFGTACIIALLAVFAPWGLSHRPLYGPHQLLALSMAVLSFAGWAIAGLFSLKSPQSRWLAAALCPLALALCVGSAIPEGIENTKQPQVFIRSIESSLAHSRYILSDNSGVSSAVAWTLQRSDIIAYSQKGELQYGLSFPDAHSAYVSSEDFPQWLKAHRKAGNVSLILMLDRGEATPTDLPPADAVYRNGRMLLLQYNQADE
;
A
#
# COMPACT_ATOMS: atom_id res chain seq x y z
N MET A 1 -23.72 -3.46 -26.52
CA MET A 1 -23.17 -2.13 -26.19
C MET A 1 -22.15 -1.72 -27.23
N THR A 2 -22.20 -0.48 -27.72
CA THR A 2 -21.17 0.09 -28.60
C THR A 2 -19.84 0.22 -27.87
N ALA A 3 -18.72 0.30 -28.62
CA ALA A 3 -17.39 0.46 -28.01
C ALA A 3 -17.33 1.69 -27.08
N THR A 4 -17.92 2.81 -27.51
CA THR A 4 -18.00 4.05 -26.71
C THR A 4 -18.74 3.85 -25.39
N LYS A 5 -19.88 3.13 -25.38
CA LYS A 5 -20.63 2.85 -24.13
C LYS A 5 -19.85 1.95 -23.18
N LYS A 6 -19.07 1.00 -23.70
CA LYS A 6 -18.19 0.14 -22.86
C LYS A 6 -17.07 0.95 -22.22
N THR A 7 -16.43 1.80 -23.00
CA THR A 7 -15.36 2.69 -22.49
C THR A 7 -15.91 3.63 -21.41
N LEU A 8 -17.05 4.27 -21.66
CA LEU A 8 -17.67 5.15 -20.67
C LEU A 8 -18.02 4.42 -19.36
N LEU A 9 -18.55 3.21 -19.47
CA LEU A 9 -18.84 2.39 -18.28
C LEU A 9 -17.57 2.07 -17.48
N LEU A 10 -16.49 1.66 -18.14
CA LEU A 10 -15.22 1.33 -17.47
C LEU A 10 -14.59 2.56 -16.80
N VAL A 11 -14.61 3.71 -17.48
CA VAL A 11 -14.12 4.98 -16.92
C VAL A 11 -14.97 5.38 -15.71
N SER A 12 -16.30 5.30 -15.80
CA SER A 12 -17.19 5.64 -14.69
C SER A 12 -16.97 4.71 -13.49
N LEU A 13 -16.81 3.41 -13.71
CA LEU A 13 -16.51 2.46 -12.65
C LEU A 13 -15.14 2.74 -12.02
N PHE A 14 -14.12 3.06 -12.81
CA PHE A 14 -12.81 3.43 -12.27
C PHE A 14 -12.90 4.67 -11.38
N ILE A 15 -13.62 5.69 -11.80
CA ILE A 15 -13.85 6.92 -11.01
C ILE A 15 -14.53 6.56 -9.68
N LEU A 16 -15.60 5.77 -9.71
CA LEU A 16 -16.34 5.37 -8.51
C LEU A 16 -15.50 4.51 -7.56
N TYR A 17 -14.64 3.61 -8.07
CA TYR A 17 -13.79 2.76 -7.25
C TYR A 17 -12.57 3.48 -6.68
N TYR A 18 -11.84 4.21 -7.53
CA TYR A 18 -10.49 4.64 -7.23
C TYR A 18 -10.33 6.14 -6.98
N LEU A 19 -11.28 6.98 -7.40
CA LEU A 19 -11.15 8.43 -7.21
C LEU A 19 -12.12 8.97 -6.15
N VAL A 20 -13.40 8.62 -6.24
CA VAL A 20 -14.42 9.11 -5.32
C VAL A 20 -14.11 8.80 -3.84
N PRO A 21 -13.68 7.59 -3.46
CA PRO A 21 -13.46 7.25 -2.05
C PRO A 21 -12.20 7.86 -1.43
N LEU A 22 -11.28 8.42 -2.21
CA LEU A 22 -9.96 8.81 -1.70
C LEU A 22 -10.01 9.89 -0.63
N GLU A 23 -10.89 10.88 -0.77
CA GLU A 23 -11.00 11.98 0.19
C GLU A 23 -11.79 11.59 1.45
N PHE A 24 -12.80 10.74 1.32
CA PHE A 24 -13.75 10.44 2.41
C PHE A 24 -13.18 9.56 3.52
N ARG A 25 -12.02 8.94 3.32
CA ARG A 25 -11.33 8.12 4.32
C ARG A 25 -10.17 8.90 4.92
N ASN A 26 -10.14 9.04 6.24
CA ASN A 26 -9.00 9.64 6.94
C ASN A 26 -7.73 8.82 6.74
N LEU A 27 -6.56 9.48 6.88
CA LEU A 27 -5.27 8.83 6.71
C LEU A 27 -5.01 7.83 7.83
N TRP A 28 -4.52 6.67 7.44
CA TRP A 28 -4.23 5.55 8.32
C TRP A 28 -2.80 5.60 8.85
N GLN A 29 -2.65 5.68 10.17
CA GLN A 29 -1.32 5.67 10.78
C GLN A 29 -0.81 4.21 10.95
N PRO A 30 0.52 3.96 10.92
CA PRO A 30 1.59 4.94 10.73
C PRO A 30 1.92 5.22 9.25
N ASP A 31 1.46 4.41 8.32
CA ASP A 31 1.98 4.44 6.94
C ASP A 31 1.51 5.65 6.15
N GLU A 32 0.19 5.84 5.97
CA GLU A 32 -0.32 6.95 5.15
C GLU A 32 0.08 8.31 5.73
N THR A 33 0.00 8.46 7.05
CA THR A 33 0.38 9.72 7.72
C THR A 33 1.87 10.03 7.59
N ARG A 34 2.72 9.00 7.63
CA ARG A 34 4.17 9.12 7.42
C ARG A 34 4.48 9.61 6.01
N TYR A 35 3.97 8.91 5.00
CA TYR A 35 4.24 9.29 3.60
C TYR A 35 3.62 10.63 3.22
N ALA A 36 2.47 10.97 3.80
CA ALA A 36 1.86 12.28 3.65
C ALA A 36 2.79 13.38 4.17
N GLU A 37 3.31 13.25 5.39
CA GLU A 37 4.14 14.26 6.03
C GLU A 37 5.51 14.38 5.37
N ILE A 38 6.21 13.27 5.08
CA ILE A 38 7.51 13.32 4.39
C ILE A 38 7.38 14.04 3.04
N SER A 39 6.31 13.75 2.30
CA SER A 39 6.07 14.39 1.00
C SER A 39 5.66 15.86 1.13
N ARG A 40 4.93 16.22 2.18
CA ARG A 40 4.61 17.62 2.50
C ARG A 40 5.86 18.42 2.85
N GLU A 41 6.74 17.87 3.69
CA GLU A 41 8.01 18.50 4.02
C GLU A 41 8.88 18.69 2.79
N MET A 42 8.96 17.68 1.92
CA MET A 42 9.70 17.76 0.65
C MET A 42 9.19 18.88 -0.24
N LEU A 43 7.88 19.06 -0.32
CA LEU A 43 7.27 20.15 -1.09
C LEU A 43 7.54 21.52 -0.46
N GLN A 44 7.47 21.61 0.88
CA GLN A 44 7.63 22.84 1.61
C GLN A 44 9.08 23.35 1.63
N ASN A 45 10.05 22.47 1.88
CA ASN A 45 11.46 22.82 1.97
C ASN A 45 12.18 22.85 0.62
N GLY A 46 11.53 22.34 -0.45
CA GLY A 46 12.10 22.25 -1.79
C GLY A 46 13.24 21.23 -1.94
N ASN A 47 13.54 20.43 -0.93
CA ASN A 47 14.57 19.40 -1.01
C ASN A 47 14.01 18.07 -1.51
N TRP A 48 14.09 17.85 -2.83
CA TRP A 48 13.62 16.65 -3.51
C TRP A 48 14.68 15.53 -3.56
N ILE A 49 15.80 15.70 -2.86
CA ILE A 49 16.92 14.75 -2.85
C ILE A 49 16.96 13.99 -1.53
N THR A 50 16.93 14.68 -0.40
CA THR A 50 17.00 14.09 0.94
C THR A 50 15.62 14.06 1.58
N PRO A 51 15.05 12.88 1.88
CA PRO A 51 13.81 12.79 2.63
C PRO A 51 13.99 13.29 4.07
N HIS A 52 13.03 14.07 4.55
CA HIS A 52 12.96 14.52 5.94
C HIS A 52 11.65 14.09 6.58
N PHE A 53 11.71 13.80 7.87
CA PHE A 53 10.56 13.46 8.69
C PHE A 53 10.69 14.20 10.02
N PHE A 54 9.79 15.14 10.30
CA PHE A 54 9.87 16.13 11.38
C PHE A 54 11.18 16.96 11.33
N GLY A 55 11.59 17.36 10.15
CA GLY A 55 12.86 18.04 9.92
C GLY A 55 14.10 17.15 10.05
N LEU A 56 13.95 15.90 10.49
CA LEU A 56 15.03 14.94 10.66
C LEU A 56 15.32 14.19 9.37
N ARG A 57 16.57 13.80 9.15
CA ARG A 57 16.96 12.91 8.03
C ARG A 57 16.28 11.55 8.17
N TYR A 58 15.67 11.07 7.08
CA TYR A 58 14.93 9.81 7.08
C TYR A 58 15.34 8.92 5.90
N PHE A 59 16.19 7.93 6.16
CA PHE A 59 16.89 7.15 5.12
C PHE A 59 16.37 5.72 4.95
N GLU A 60 15.20 5.39 5.45
CA GLU A 60 14.67 4.03 5.36
C GLU A 60 14.33 3.59 3.93
N LYS A 61 13.97 4.52 3.09
CA LYS A 61 13.62 4.26 1.68
C LYS A 61 14.31 5.26 0.76
N PRO A 62 14.56 4.87 -0.52
CA PRO A 62 14.97 5.80 -1.57
C PRO A 62 13.90 6.85 -1.83
N ILE A 63 14.02 7.60 -2.92
CA ILE A 63 13.30 8.85 -3.12
C ILE A 63 12.05 8.76 -4.02
N ALA A 64 12.04 7.87 -5.01
CA ALA A 64 11.05 7.93 -6.10
C ALA A 64 9.60 7.76 -5.63
N GLY A 65 9.38 6.95 -4.58
CA GLY A 65 8.04 6.79 -4.01
C GLY A 65 7.51 8.08 -3.38
N TYR A 66 8.36 8.83 -2.71
CA TYR A 66 7.99 10.15 -2.15
C TYR A 66 7.70 11.17 -3.26
N TRP A 67 8.43 11.13 -4.39
CA TRP A 67 8.17 12.01 -5.52
C TRP A 67 6.75 11.87 -6.05
N PHE A 68 6.22 10.64 -6.16
CA PHE A 68 4.83 10.42 -6.60
C PHE A 68 3.83 11.10 -5.68
N ASN A 69 3.99 10.97 -4.37
CA ASN A 69 3.12 11.61 -3.38
C ASN A 69 3.31 13.13 -3.37
N THR A 70 4.54 13.61 -3.48
CA THR A 70 4.85 15.05 -3.51
C THR A 70 4.24 15.72 -4.74
N VAL A 71 4.32 15.10 -5.91
CA VAL A 71 3.68 15.57 -7.14
C VAL A 71 2.16 15.60 -6.98
N GLY A 72 1.57 14.57 -6.37
CA GLY A 72 0.14 14.55 -6.06
C GLY A 72 -0.29 15.74 -5.20
N GLN A 73 0.46 16.05 -4.13
CA GLN A 73 0.19 17.20 -3.27
C GLN A 73 0.46 18.55 -3.97
N ALA A 74 1.47 18.62 -4.84
CA ALA A 74 1.76 19.83 -5.62
C ALA A 74 0.62 20.19 -6.58
N ILE A 75 -0.05 19.19 -7.16
CA ILE A 75 -1.12 19.39 -8.13
C ILE A 75 -2.48 19.60 -7.45
N PHE A 76 -2.81 18.78 -6.46
CA PHE A 76 -4.14 18.71 -5.84
C PHE A 76 -4.24 19.39 -4.46
N GLY A 77 -3.11 19.87 -3.92
CA GLY A 77 -3.08 20.58 -2.65
C GLY A 77 -3.01 19.68 -1.43
N HIS A 78 -3.36 20.26 -0.26
CA HIS A 78 -3.24 19.61 1.04
C HIS A 78 -4.57 18.92 1.42
N ASN A 79 -4.76 17.69 0.97
CA ASN A 79 -5.95 16.88 1.25
C ASN A 79 -5.64 15.37 1.12
N ASN A 80 -6.55 14.53 1.60
CA ASN A 80 -6.37 13.06 1.60
C ASN A 80 -6.32 12.49 0.18
N PHE A 81 -7.04 13.08 -0.76
CA PHE A 81 -7.00 12.69 -2.17
C PHE A 81 -5.59 12.87 -2.75
N ALA A 82 -4.98 14.02 -2.52
CA ALA A 82 -3.64 14.34 -3.02
C ALA A 82 -2.56 13.35 -2.52
N VAL A 83 -2.67 12.90 -1.28
CA VAL A 83 -1.76 11.91 -0.68
C VAL A 83 -1.86 10.55 -1.38
N ARG A 84 -3.05 10.15 -1.84
CA ARG A 84 -3.33 8.80 -2.39
C ARG A 84 -3.25 8.70 -3.90
N ILE A 85 -3.36 9.82 -4.60
CA ILE A 85 -3.45 9.81 -6.08
C ILE A 85 -2.23 9.18 -6.75
N GLY A 86 -1.04 9.28 -6.16
CA GLY A 86 0.17 8.63 -6.67
C GLY A 86 0.06 7.10 -6.68
N SER A 87 -0.52 6.50 -5.63
CA SER A 87 -0.80 5.06 -5.55
C SER A 87 -1.85 4.64 -6.57
N VAL A 88 -2.93 5.40 -6.71
CA VAL A 88 -3.98 5.14 -7.70
C VAL A 88 -3.45 5.24 -9.12
N PHE A 89 -2.66 6.26 -9.43
CA PHE A 89 -2.02 6.41 -10.73
C PHE A 89 -1.12 5.21 -11.05
N SER A 90 -0.31 4.77 -10.10
CA SER A 90 0.57 3.60 -10.26
C SER A 90 -0.22 2.32 -10.49
N THR A 91 -1.33 2.15 -9.79
CA THR A 91 -2.23 1.00 -9.96
C THR A 91 -2.91 1.01 -11.33
N LEU A 92 -3.36 2.18 -11.79
CA LEU A 92 -3.93 2.35 -13.14
C LEU A 92 -2.90 2.01 -14.22
N MET A 93 -1.67 2.53 -14.08
CA MET A 93 -0.61 2.23 -15.05
C MET A 93 -0.23 0.75 -15.05
N SER A 94 -0.23 0.10 -13.90
CA SER A 94 -0.08 -1.36 -13.81
C SER A 94 -1.18 -2.08 -14.56
N ALA A 95 -2.44 -1.66 -14.42
CA ALA A 95 -3.56 -2.24 -15.17
C ALA A 95 -3.45 -2.04 -16.69
N VAL A 96 -2.94 -0.89 -17.13
CA VAL A 96 -2.64 -0.62 -18.56
C VAL A 96 -1.54 -1.56 -19.06
N LEU A 97 -0.50 -1.79 -18.28
CA LEU A 97 0.55 -2.75 -18.63
C LEU A 97 0.04 -4.20 -18.65
N VAL A 98 -0.84 -4.56 -17.72
CA VAL A 98 -1.54 -5.87 -17.73
C VAL A 98 -2.35 -6.03 -19.01
N PHE A 99 -3.09 -5.00 -19.42
CA PHE A 99 -3.81 -5.01 -20.70
C PHE A 99 -2.86 -5.19 -21.88
N TRP A 100 -1.80 -4.41 -21.93
CA TRP A 100 -0.80 -4.46 -22.99
C TRP A 100 -0.17 -5.86 -23.09
N LEU A 101 0.25 -6.43 -21.95
CA LEU A 101 0.85 -7.75 -21.90
C LEU A 101 -0.15 -8.85 -22.29
N GLY A 102 -1.40 -8.73 -21.84
CA GLY A 102 -2.48 -9.65 -22.21
C GLY A 102 -2.75 -9.67 -23.72
N CYS A 103 -2.71 -8.51 -24.37
CA CYS A 103 -2.84 -8.43 -25.84
C CYS A 103 -1.67 -9.14 -26.55
N ARG A 104 -0.46 -9.06 -26.00
CA ARG A 104 0.71 -9.70 -26.61
C ARG A 104 0.74 -11.21 -26.38
N ILE A 105 0.40 -11.68 -25.19
CA ILE A 105 0.43 -13.11 -24.87
C ILE A 105 -0.74 -13.86 -25.51
N PHE A 106 -1.95 -13.30 -25.42
CA PHE A 106 -3.17 -14.03 -25.82
C PHE A 106 -3.72 -13.63 -27.19
N ALA A 107 -3.23 -12.53 -27.76
CA ALA A 107 -3.72 -11.95 -29.02
C ALA A 107 -5.25 -11.66 -29.04
N GLN A 108 -5.87 -11.52 -27.88
CA GLN A 108 -7.31 -11.31 -27.69
C GLN A 108 -7.55 -10.12 -26.74
N ARG A 109 -8.06 -9.02 -27.27
CA ARG A 109 -8.35 -7.80 -26.50
C ARG A 109 -9.36 -8.01 -25.37
N SER A 110 -10.33 -8.90 -25.56
CA SER A 110 -11.33 -9.23 -24.54
C SER A 110 -10.70 -9.89 -23.31
N VAL A 111 -9.77 -10.83 -23.51
CA VAL A 111 -9.01 -11.47 -22.42
C VAL A 111 -8.15 -10.44 -21.70
N ALA A 112 -7.42 -9.62 -22.45
CA ALA A 112 -6.54 -8.59 -21.90
C ALA A 112 -7.32 -7.56 -21.07
N LEU A 113 -8.46 -7.08 -21.57
CA LEU A 113 -9.30 -6.11 -20.85
C LEU A 113 -9.89 -6.74 -19.58
N THR A 114 -10.34 -7.99 -19.66
CA THR A 114 -10.82 -8.73 -18.50
C THR A 114 -9.73 -8.91 -17.44
N ALA A 115 -8.48 -9.16 -17.86
CA ALA A 115 -7.36 -9.23 -16.92
C ALA A 115 -7.15 -7.93 -16.16
N SER A 116 -7.24 -6.77 -16.84
CA SER A 116 -7.18 -5.47 -16.19
C SER A 116 -8.33 -5.24 -15.20
N VAL A 117 -9.55 -5.66 -15.57
CA VAL A 117 -10.72 -5.58 -14.67
C VAL A 117 -10.53 -6.50 -13.45
N ILE A 118 -10.10 -7.74 -13.63
CA ILE A 118 -9.79 -8.66 -12.52
C ILE A 118 -8.71 -8.06 -11.62
N PHE A 119 -7.63 -7.52 -12.20
CA PHE A 119 -6.56 -6.87 -11.45
C PHE A 119 -7.08 -5.72 -10.59
N LEU A 120 -7.79 -4.75 -11.19
CA LEU A 120 -8.28 -3.56 -10.50
C LEU A 120 -9.36 -3.85 -9.45
N THR A 121 -10.11 -4.94 -9.59
CA THR A 121 -11.21 -5.29 -8.69
C THR A 121 -10.88 -6.43 -7.72
N SER A 122 -9.70 -7.01 -7.79
CA SER A 122 -9.18 -7.92 -6.77
C SER A 122 -8.98 -7.17 -5.45
N LEU A 123 -9.45 -7.74 -4.35
CA LEU A 123 -9.55 -7.04 -3.06
C LEU A 123 -8.19 -6.53 -2.55
N LEU A 124 -7.12 -7.30 -2.73
CA LEU A 124 -5.78 -6.85 -2.34
C LEU A 124 -5.30 -5.68 -3.19
N VAL A 125 -5.50 -5.74 -4.51
CA VAL A 125 -5.09 -4.68 -5.43
C VAL A 125 -5.86 -3.39 -5.14
N TYR A 126 -7.17 -3.49 -4.97
CA TYR A 126 -8.00 -2.34 -4.61
C TYR A 126 -7.57 -1.73 -3.25
N GLY A 127 -7.44 -2.57 -2.23
CA GLY A 127 -7.11 -2.13 -0.87
C GLY A 127 -5.77 -1.42 -0.80
N VAL A 128 -4.73 -2.00 -1.40
CA VAL A 128 -3.37 -1.42 -1.40
C VAL A 128 -3.25 -0.30 -2.45
N GLY A 129 -3.86 -0.47 -3.61
CA GLY A 129 -3.80 0.49 -4.72
C GLY A 129 -4.49 1.83 -4.44
N SER A 130 -5.42 1.86 -3.48
CA SER A 130 -6.08 3.08 -2.99
C SER A 130 -5.53 3.59 -1.65
N TYR A 131 -4.37 3.10 -1.23
CA TYR A 131 -3.72 3.37 0.05
C TYR A 131 -2.36 4.02 -0.18
N ALA A 132 -2.03 5.06 0.57
CA ALA A 132 -0.81 5.82 0.36
C ALA A 132 0.42 5.12 0.98
N VAL A 133 0.90 4.11 0.27
CA VAL A 133 2.14 3.36 0.55
C VAL A 133 2.96 3.24 -0.72
N LEU A 134 4.20 2.77 -0.62
CA LEU A 134 5.11 2.65 -1.76
C LEU A 134 4.84 1.40 -2.63
N ASP A 135 4.08 0.44 -2.12
CA ASP A 135 3.87 -0.86 -2.77
C ASP A 135 3.16 -0.78 -4.14
N PRO A 136 2.16 0.09 -4.37
CA PRO A 136 1.60 0.27 -5.70
C PRO A 136 2.60 0.81 -6.73
N MET A 137 3.48 1.72 -6.31
CA MET A 137 4.52 2.29 -7.17
C MET A 137 5.60 1.25 -7.49
N LEU A 138 6.02 0.47 -6.48
CA LEU A 138 6.92 -0.66 -6.67
C LEU A 138 6.30 -1.70 -7.62
N THR A 139 5.02 -2.02 -7.44
CA THR A 139 4.28 -2.95 -8.31
C THR A 139 4.27 -2.45 -9.76
N LEU A 140 4.05 -1.16 -9.98
CA LEU A 140 4.13 -0.58 -11.34
C LEU A 140 5.48 -0.88 -11.99
N TRP A 141 6.58 -0.65 -11.29
CA TRP A 141 7.91 -0.87 -11.85
C TRP A 141 8.25 -2.34 -12.03
N MET A 142 7.80 -3.21 -11.12
CA MET A 142 7.95 -4.66 -11.30
C MET A 142 7.13 -5.18 -12.48
N VAL A 143 5.89 -4.74 -12.63
CA VAL A 143 5.06 -5.08 -13.80
C VAL A 143 5.70 -4.56 -15.09
N ALA A 144 6.21 -3.33 -15.08
CA ALA A 144 6.91 -2.74 -16.23
C ALA A 144 8.18 -3.55 -16.59
N ALA A 145 8.93 -4.00 -15.60
CA ALA A 145 10.12 -4.84 -15.81
C ALA A 145 9.72 -6.17 -16.48
N MET A 146 8.69 -6.84 -15.96
CA MET A 146 8.20 -8.10 -16.54
C MET A 146 7.65 -7.92 -17.96
N CYS A 147 6.90 -6.84 -18.21
CA CYS A 147 6.45 -6.48 -19.55
C CYS A 147 7.62 -6.21 -20.51
N SER A 148 8.65 -5.49 -20.05
CA SER A 148 9.84 -5.16 -20.84
C SER A 148 10.64 -6.41 -21.20
N TYR A 149 10.78 -7.35 -20.27
CA TYR A 149 11.46 -8.62 -20.58
C TYR A 149 10.66 -9.48 -21.56
N TRP A 150 9.33 -9.61 -21.39
CA TRP A 150 8.50 -10.29 -22.38
C TRP A 150 8.67 -9.66 -23.77
N TYR A 151 8.66 -8.32 -23.82
CA TYR A 151 8.89 -7.59 -25.06
C TYR A 151 10.30 -7.83 -25.62
N ALA A 152 11.31 -7.94 -24.80
CA ALA A 152 12.67 -8.29 -25.22
C ALA A 152 12.73 -9.71 -25.79
N SER A 153 11.99 -10.65 -25.22
CA SER A 153 11.93 -12.03 -25.70
C SER A 153 11.31 -12.18 -27.12
N GLU A 154 10.51 -11.21 -27.54
CA GLU A 154 9.91 -11.17 -28.88
C GLU A 154 10.79 -10.45 -29.91
N ALA A 155 11.97 -9.95 -29.54
CA ALA A 155 12.85 -9.23 -30.45
C ALA A 155 13.42 -10.11 -31.55
N GLN A 156 13.33 -9.64 -32.79
CA GLN A 156 13.84 -10.35 -33.96
C GLN A 156 15.30 -9.95 -34.29
N THR A 157 15.73 -8.76 -33.87
CA THR A 157 17.05 -8.22 -34.17
C THR A 157 17.79 -7.80 -32.89
N ASN A 158 19.14 -7.76 -32.94
CA ASN A 158 19.94 -7.32 -31.82
C ASN A 158 19.69 -5.85 -31.40
N PRO A 159 19.52 -4.88 -32.32
CA PRO A 159 19.15 -3.53 -31.92
C PRO A 159 17.83 -3.46 -31.16
N GLN A 160 16.82 -4.26 -31.55
CA GLN A 160 15.57 -4.35 -30.79
C GLN A 160 15.81 -4.92 -29.39
N ARG A 161 16.63 -5.97 -29.25
CA ARG A 161 17.00 -6.52 -27.92
C ARG A 161 17.67 -5.49 -27.05
N VAL A 162 18.64 -4.78 -27.57
CA VAL A 162 19.34 -3.70 -26.84
C VAL A 162 18.35 -2.70 -26.26
N VAL A 163 17.49 -2.11 -27.09
CA VAL A 163 16.50 -1.12 -26.63
C VAL A 163 15.57 -1.71 -25.56
N ARG A 164 15.10 -2.94 -25.77
CA ARG A 164 14.12 -3.57 -24.86
C ARG A 164 14.74 -3.98 -23.52
N TYR A 165 16.03 -4.38 -23.50
CA TYR A 165 16.78 -4.60 -22.26
C TYR A 165 17.12 -3.27 -21.54
N LEU A 166 17.32 -2.19 -22.26
CA LEU A 166 17.44 -0.85 -21.64
C LEU A 166 16.12 -0.43 -20.97
N LEU A 167 14.96 -0.72 -21.58
CA LEU A 167 13.65 -0.49 -20.96
C LEU A 167 13.46 -1.34 -19.69
N LEU A 168 13.88 -2.61 -19.72
CA LEU A 168 13.90 -3.48 -18.53
C LEU A 168 14.72 -2.84 -17.41
N GLY A 169 15.91 -2.38 -17.72
CA GLY A 169 16.79 -1.71 -16.75
C GLY A 169 16.22 -0.42 -16.20
N LEU A 170 15.56 0.39 -17.04
CA LEU A 170 14.86 1.60 -16.61
C LEU A 170 13.78 1.26 -15.58
N ALA A 171 12.94 0.27 -15.84
CA ALA A 171 11.89 -0.16 -14.90
C ALA A 171 12.50 -0.68 -13.58
N CYS A 172 13.55 -1.51 -13.65
CA CYS A 172 14.25 -2.00 -12.46
C CYS A 172 14.92 -0.86 -11.66
N GLY A 173 15.54 0.12 -12.34
CA GLY A 173 16.16 1.28 -11.69
C GLY A 173 15.15 2.18 -10.99
N MET A 174 14.03 2.46 -11.61
CA MET A 174 12.93 3.22 -10.98
C MET A 174 12.34 2.45 -9.80
N GLY A 175 12.19 1.14 -9.90
CA GLY A 175 11.76 0.29 -8.79
C GLY A 175 12.77 0.30 -7.63
N PHE A 176 14.07 0.24 -7.93
CA PHE A 176 15.14 0.40 -6.93
C PHE A 176 15.05 1.75 -6.21
N MET A 177 14.87 2.83 -6.95
CA MET A 177 14.68 4.16 -6.37
C MET A 177 13.37 4.32 -5.58
N THR A 178 12.42 3.39 -5.73
CA THR A 178 11.16 3.38 -4.98
C THR A 178 11.29 2.63 -3.65
N LYS A 179 11.86 1.42 -3.64
CA LYS A 179 11.89 0.57 -2.43
C LYS A 179 13.19 -0.24 -2.26
N GLY A 180 14.17 -0.09 -3.14
CA GLY A 180 15.47 -0.74 -3.04
C GLY A 180 15.58 -2.05 -3.81
N PHE A 181 16.42 -2.99 -3.30
CA PHE A 181 16.90 -4.17 -4.04
C PHE A 181 15.83 -5.17 -4.47
N LEU A 182 14.68 -5.22 -3.82
CA LEU A 182 13.60 -6.13 -4.20
C LEU A 182 13.15 -5.91 -5.65
N ALA A 183 13.18 -4.67 -6.12
CA ALA A 183 12.84 -4.33 -7.49
C ALA A 183 13.83 -4.87 -8.54
N LEU A 184 15.05 -5.19 -8.14
CA LEU A 184 16.06 -5.83 -8.98
C LEU A 184 15.96 -7.36 -8.87
N ALA A 185 15.85 -7.88 -7.65
CA ALA A 185 15.91 -9.30 -7.38
C ALA A 185 14.64 -10.05 -7.84
N VAL A 186 13.46 -9.52 -7.54
CA VAL A 186 12.19 -10.21 -7.80
C VAL A 186 11.92 -10.45 -9.29
N PRO A 187 12.08 -9.48 -10.20
CA PRO A 187 11.96 -9.75 -11.64
C PRO A 187 12.96 -10.79 -12.13
N VAL A 188 14.20 -10.74 -11.69
CA VAL A 188 15.25 -11.70 -12.10
C VAL A 188 14.89 -13.12 -11.71
N ILE A 189 14.53 -13.36 -10.44
CA ILE A 189 14.16 -14.71 -10.00
C ILE A 189 12.86 -15.20 -10.66
N ALA A 190 11.93 -14.33 -10.97
CA ALA A 190 10.68 -14.67 -11.68
C ALA A 190 10.92 -15.04 -13.15
N ILE A 191 11.88 -14.39 -13.81
CA ILE A 191 12.24 -14.62 -15.21
C ILE A 191 13.07 -15.89 -15.38
N LEU A 192 13.97 -16.21 -14.47
CA LEU A 192 14.95 -17.27 -14.58
C LEU A 192 14.38 -18.65 -14.98
N PRO A 193 13.33 -19.20 -14.34
CA PRO A 193 12.79 -20.51 -14.71
C PRO A 193 12.30 -20.55 -16.15
N TRP A 194 11.64 -19.48 -16.61
CA TRP A 194 11.16 -19.35 -17.97
C TRP A 194 12.33 -19.26 -18.98
N ALA A 195 13.33 -18.45 -18.66
CA ALA A 195 14.51 -18.26 -19.51
C ALA A 195 15.33 -19.55 -19.66
N ILE A 196 15.46 -20.33 -18.59
CA ILE A 196 16.13 -21.63 -18.61
C ILE A 196 15.32 -22.63 -19.45
N TRP A 197 14.01 -22.74 -19.21
CA TRP A 197 13.13 -23.65 -19.93
C TRP A 197 13.14 -23.41 -21.44
N HIS A 198 13.14 -22.14 -21.86
CA HIS A 198 13.13 -21.75 -23.27
C HIS A 198 14.55 -21.55 -23.86
N GLN A 199 15.59 -22.02 -23.15
CA GLN A 199 16.99 -21.94 -23.60
C GLN A 199 17.47 -20.50 -23.91
N ARG A 200 16.89 -19.51 -23.21
CA ARG A 200 17.22 -18.10 -23.36
C ARG A 200 18.17 -17.55 -22.28
N PHE A 201 18.70 -18.42 -21.44
CA PHE A 201 19.63 -18.02 -20.39
C PHE A 201 20.87 -17.30 -20.96
N ARG A 202 21.40 -17.77 -22.09
CA ARG A 202 22.52 -17.11 -22.77
C ARG A 202 22.18 -15.69 -23.20
N GLU A 203 20.97 -15.44 -23.73
CA GLU A 203 20.50 -14.10 -24.10
C GLU A 203 20.44 -13.19 -22.85
N LEU A 204 19.93 -13.70 -21.74
CA LEU A 204 19.87 -12.97 -20.48
C LEU A 204 21.27 -12.59 -19.97
N VAL A 205 22.26 -13.49 -20.11
CA VAL A 205 23.66 -13.21 -19.72
C VAL A 205 24.30 -12.17 -20.64
N ILE A 206 24.03 -12.21 -21.94
CA ILE A 206 24.63 -11.27 -22.91
C ILE A 206 24.03 -9.87 -22.80
N PHE A 207 22.70 -9.76 -22.72
CA PHE A 207 21.98 -8.49 -22.74
C PHE A 207 21.62 -7.98 -21.34
N GLY A 208 21.62 -8.82 -20.33
CA GLY A 208 21.38 -8.45 -18.94
C GLY A 208 22.26 -7.30 -18.42
N PRO A 209 23.57 -7.27 -18.74
CA PRO A 209 24.43 -6.14 -18.40
C PRO A 209 23.94 -4.77 -18.91
N LEU A 210 23.23 -4.73 -20.04
CA LEU A 210 22.60 -3.50 -20.55
C LEU A 210 21.45 -3.04 -19.63
N ALA A 211 20.68 -3.97 -19.10
CA ALA A 211 19.65 -3.64 -18.11
C ALA A 211 20.28 -3.11 -16.81
N ILE A 212 21.36 -3.71 -16.34
CA ILE A 212 22.12 -3.21 -15.17
C ILE A 212 22.66 -1.81 -15.43
N LEU A 213 23.25 -1.57 -16.60
CA LEU A 213 23.73 -0.25 -17.00
C LEU A 213 22.60 0.78 -17.03
N SER A 214 21.47 0.44 -17.63
CA SER A 214 20.30 1.33 -17.69
C SER A 214 19.74 1.63 -16.29
N ALA A 215 19.63 0.63 -15.42
CA ALA A 215 19.23 0.82 -14.03
C ALA A 215 20.18 1.73 -13.26
N ALA A 216 21.50 1.55 -13.45
CA ALA A 216 22.51 2.40 -12.86
C ALA A 216 22.42 3.85 -13.38
N LEU A 217 22.25 4.03 -14.70
CA LEU A 217 22.16 5.36 -15.31
C LEU A 217 20.92 6.14 -14.87
N ILE A 218 19.75 5.49 -14.74
CA ILE A 218 18.54 6.17 -14.28
C ILE A 218 18.61 6.52 -12.79
N SER A 219 19.29 5.71 -11.99
CA SER A 219 19.47 5.94 -10.55
C SER A 219 20.61 6.90 -10.23
N ALA A 220 21.61 7.03 -11.10
CA ALA A 220 22.84 7.79 -10.86
C ALA A 220 22.62 9.27 -10.50
N PRO A 221 21.74 10.04 -11.15
CA PRO A 221 21.56 11.45 -10.79
C PRO A 221 21.19 11.64 -9.34
N TRP A 222 20.21 10.89 -8.86
CA TRP A 222 19.80 10.95 -7.45
C TRP A 222 20.85 10.32 -6.54
N ALA A 223 21.42 9.18 -6.92
CA ALA A 223 22.42 8.47 -6.13
C ALA A 223 23.67 9.33 -5.86
N ILE A 224 24.12 10.11 -6.85
CA ILE A 224 25.23 11.05 -6.70
C ILE A 224 24.80 12.25 -5.84
N ALA A 225 23.62 12.80 -6.09
CA ALA A 225 23.13 13.96 -5.36
C ALA A 225 22.95 13.66 -3.86
N ILE A 226 22.37 12.51 -3.50
CA ILE A 226 22.22 12.11 -2.10
C ILE A 226 23.56 11.85 -1.43
N GLN A 227 24.54 11.25 -2.15
CA GLN A 227 25.89 11.06 -1.65
C GLN A 227 26.59 12.38 -1.34
N GLN A 228 26.37 13.40 -2.16
CA GLN A 228 26.93 14.73 -1.94
C GLN A 228 26.28 15.46 -0.78
N GLN A 229 24.97 15.34 -0.62
CA GLN A 229 24.24 16.01 0.48
C GLN A 229 24.34 15.26 1.81
N GLN A 230 24.34 13.92 1.76
CA GLN A 230 24.29 13.03 2.92
C GLN A 230 25.28 11.86 2.72
N PRO A 231 26.57 12.02 3.03
CA PRO A 231 27.59 10.99 2.78
C PRO A 231 27.29 9.64 3.46
N ASP A 232 26.58 9.65 4.59
CA ASP A 232 26.25 8.46 5.38
C ASP A 232 25.02 7.68 4.84
N PHE A 233 24.30 8.24 3.87
CA PHE A 233 23.07 7.63 3.34
C PHE A 233 23.29 6.19 2.89
N TRP A 234 24.28 5.93 2.07
CA TRP A 234 24.50 4.61 1.49
C TRP A 234 24.92 3.57 2.52
N HIS A 235 25.73 3.97 3.52
CA HIS A 235 26.08 3.08 4.64
C HIS A 235 24.82 2.66 5.40
N TYR A 236 23.96 3.61 5.76
CA TYR A 236 22.71 3.30 6.45
C TYR A 236 21.80 2.43 5.59
N PHE A 237 21.55 2.83 4.33
CA PHE A 237 20.62 2.16 3.44
C PHE A 237 21.05 0.72 3.10
N PHE A 238 22.33 0.50 2.78
CA PHE A 238 22.83 -0.84 2.46
C PHE A 238 23.02 -1.69 3.70
N TRP A 239 23.77 -1.19 4.67
CA TRP A 239 24.22 -1.99 5.80
C TRP A 239 23.12 -2.14 6.85
N VAL A 240 22.57 -1.03 7.36
CA VAL A 240 21.60 -1.05 8.45
C VAL A 240 20.25 -1.58 7.97
N GLU A 241 19.69 -0.98 6.92
CA GLU A 241 18.34 -1.33 6.45
C GLU A 241 18.25 -2.70 5.75
N HIS A 242 19.27 -3.13 5.02
CA HIS A 242 19.17 -4.35 4.23
C HIS A 242 19.94 -5.53 4.84
N ILE A 243 21.17 -5.34 5.30
CA ILE A 243 22.01 -6.45 5.78
C ILE A 243 21.76 -6.71 7.27
N GLN A 244 21.92 -5.70 8.11
CA GLN A 244 21.78 -5.86 9.56
C GLN A 244 20.35 -6.25 9.94
N ARG A 245 19.35 -5.59 9.38
CA ARG A 245 17.92 -5.87 9.62
C ARG A 245 17.50 -7.26 9.11
N PHE A 246 18.12 -7.78 8.04
CA PHE A 246 17.89 -9.14 7.56
C PHE A 246 18.57 -10.20 8.44
N ALA A 247 19.73 -9.87 9.03
CA ALA A 247 20.51 -10.76 9.90
C ALA A 247 19.97 -10.81 11.35
N GLU A 248 19.26 -9.78 11.81
CA GLU A 248 18.69 -9.73 13.15
C GLU A 248 17.59 -10.77 13.33
N GLU A 249 17.64 -11.50 14.45
CA GLU A 249 16.60 -12.47 14.83
C GLU A 249 15.24 -11.81 15.13
N ASN A 250 15.22 -10.50 15.36
CA ASN A 250 14.05 -9.69 15.68
C ASN A 250 13.40 -9.03 14.44
N ALA A 251 13.26 -9.76 13.34
CA ALA A 251 12.52 -9.27 12.18
C ALA A 251 11.12 -8.78 12.60
N GLN A 252 10.77 -7.56 12.21
CA GLN A 252 9.41 -7.03 12.36
C GLN A 252 8.43 -7.86 11.52
N HIS A 253 7.18 -7.98 11.97
CA HIS A 253 6.11 -8.70 11.27
C HIS A 253 6.43 -10.18 10.97
N LYS A 254 7.02 -10.90 11.93
CA LYS A 254 7.21 -12.35 11.79
C LYS A 254 5.90 -13.06 11.56
N ALA A 255 5.86 -13.92 10.54
CA ALA A 255 4.70 -14.73 10.21
C ALA A 255 5.13 -16.10 9.66
N PRO A 256 4.27 -17.14 9.79
CA PRO A 256 4.58 -18.48 9.35
C PRO A 256 4.72 -18.56 7.81
N PHE A 257 5.35 -19.63 7.34
CA PHE A 257 5.58 -19.87 5.90
C PHE A 257 4.29 -19.81 5.06
N TRP A 258 3.19 -20.30 5.58
CA TRP A 258 1.89 -20.35 4.91
C TRP A 258 1.10 -19.03 4.95
N TYR A 259 1.66 -17.97 5.52
CA TYR A 259 1.00 -16.66 5.70
C TYR A 259 0.33 -16.12 4.43
N TYR A 260 0.96 -16.30 3.28
CA TYR A 260 0.41 -15.77 2.03
C TYR A 260 -0.75 -16.59 1.44
N VAL A 261 -1.02 -17.80 1.93
CA VAL A 261 -2.18 -18.58 1.47
C VAL A 261 -3.50 -17.87 1.80
N PRO A 262 -3.80 -17.52 3.06
CA PRO A 262 -5.00 -16.76 3.36
C PRO A 262 -5.01 -15.36 2.73
N VAL A 263 -3.86 -14.69 2.59
CA VAL A 263 -3.75 -13.39 1.93
C VAL A 263 -4.11 -13.50 0.44
N LEU A 264 -3.65 -14.54 -0.24
CA LEU A 264 -3.96 -14.81 -1.64
C LEU A 264 -5.45 -15.13 -1.82
N ILE A 265 -6.04 -15.94 -0.94
CA ILE A 265 -7.46 -16.30 -0.97
C ILE A 265 -8.33 -15.05 -0.79
N ALA A 266 -8.10 -14.28 0.26
CA ALA A 266 -8.85 -13.06 0.52
C ALA A 266 -8.62 -12.00 -0.57
N GLY A 267 -7.37 -11.84 -0.99
CA GLY A 267 -6.98 -10.86 -2.00
C GLY A 267 -7.54 -11.15 -3.39
N ALA A 268 -7.77 -12.42 -3.73
CA ALA A 268 -8.35 -12.83 -5.01
C ALA A 268 -9.87 -12.64 -5.09
N LEU A 269 -10.56 -12.35 -3.98
CA LEU A 269 -11.99 -11.99 -4.05
C LEU A 269 -12.17 -10.73 -4.93
N PRO A 270 -13.21 -10.66 -5.73
CA PRO A 270 -14.36 -11.55 -5.91
C PRO A 270 -14.16 -12.69 -6.93
N TRP A 271 -12.94 -12.98 -7.34
CA TRP A 271 -12.60 -13.93 -8.43
C TRP A 271 -12.09 -15.29 -7.93
N LEU A 272 -12.26 -15.58 -6.65
CA LEU A 272 -11.60 -16.70 -5.97
C LEU A 272 -11.80 -18.06 -6.64
N ALA A 273 -13.00 -18.36 -7.17
CA ALA A 273 -13.24 -19.65 -7.83
C ALA A 273 -12.41 -19.86 -9.12
N LEU A 274 -11.96 -18.76 -9.74
CA LEU A 274 -11.10 -18.85 -10.93
C LEU A 274 -9.66 -19.24 -10.59
N LEU A 275 -9.20 -18.94 -9.38
CA LEU A 275 -7.80 -19.06 -8.96
C LEU A 275 -7.24 -20.50 -9.12
N PRO A 276 -7.85 -21.57 -8.57
CA PRO A 276 -7.31 -22.92 -8.71
C PRO A 276 -7.27 -23.40 -10.16
N GLY A 277 -8.33 -23.10 -10.91
CA GLY A 277 -8.43 -23.47 -12.32
C GLY A 277 -7.42 -22.75 -13.20
N ALA A 278 -7.18 -21.47 -12.93
CA ALA A 278 -6.21 -20.66 -13.64
C ALA A 278 -4.77 -21.18 -13.45
N LEU A 279 -4.39 -21.48 -12.20
CA LEU A 279 -3.06 -22.04 -11.90
C LEU A 279 -2.87 -23.43 -12.54
N ARG A 280 -3.90 -24.28 -12.45
CA ARG A 280 -3.87 -25.62 -13.07
C ARG A 280 -3.81 -25.55 -14.60
N SER A 281 -4.57 -24.65 -15.21
CA SER A 281 -4.55 -24.44 -16.68
C SER A 281 -3.19 -23.91 -17.12
N GLY A 282 -2.64 -22.91 -16.42
CA GLY A 282 -1.30 -22.38 -16.70
C GLY A 282 -0.22 -23.47 -16.66
N TRP A 283 -0.29 -24.37 -15.67
CA TRP A 283 0.64 -25.50 -15.60
C TRP A 283 0.47 -26.53 -16.74
N ARG A 284 -0.77 -26.83 -17.11
CA ARG A 284 -1.04 -27.78 -18.21
C ARG A 284 -0.61 -27.24 -19.58
N GLU A 285 -0.77 -25.92 -19.77
CA GLU A 285 -0.45 -25.24 -21.02
C GLU A 285 1.02 -24.81 -21.13
N ARG A 286 1.85 -25.05 -20.10
CA ARG A 286 3.23 -24.56 -20.02
C ARG A 286 4.14 -24.94 -21.20
N GLU A 287 3.89 -26.10 -21.82
CA GLU A 287 4.67 -26.58 -22.96
C GLU A 287 4.18 -26.01 -24.29
N GLN A 288 2.87 -25.75 -24.39
CA GLN A 288 2.21 -25.29 -25.60
C GLN A 288 2.18 -23.74 -25.69
N SER A 289 2.18 -23.07 -24.55
CA SER A 289 2.10 -21.60 -24.45
C SER A 289 3.27 -21.05 -23.62
N PRO A 290 4.26 -20.43 -24.27
CA PRO A 290 5.34 -19.76 -23.56
C PRO A 290 4.84 -18.71 -22.53
N GLY A 291 3.74 -18.03 -22.86
CA GLY A 291 3.11 -17.05 -21.96
C GLY A 291 2.54 -17.68 -20.69
N ALA A 292 1.97 -18.88 -20.77
CA ALA A 292 1.43 -19.58 -19.61
C ALA A 292 2.51 -19.88 -18.56
N LEU A 293 3.65 -20.43 -18.98
CA LEU A 293 4.78 -20.68 -18.09
C LEU A 293 5.38 -19.37 -17.54
N TYR A 294 5.46 -18.32 -18.37
CA TYR A 294 5.95 -17.00 -17.96
C TYR A 294 5.14 -16.41 -16.82
N LEU A 295 3.82 -16.37 -17.01
CA LEU A 295 2.89 -15.85 -16.00
C LEU A 295 2.89 -16.72 -14.74
N LEU A 296 2.93 -18.03 -14.87
CA LEU A 296 2.97 -18.95 -13.74
C LEU A 296 4.25 -18.81 -12.93
N SER A 297 5.42 -18.69 -13.57
CA SER A 297 6.69 -18.42 -12.92
C SER A 297 6.65 -17.11 -12.14
N TRP A 298 6.09 -16.08 -12.75
CA TRP A 298 5.93 -14.76 -12.10
C TRP A 298 4.95 -14.79 -10.91
N VAL A 299 3.96 -15.67 -10.87
CA VAL A 299 3.12 -15.87 -9.67
C VAL A 299 3.89 -16.64 -8.60
N VAL A 300 4.40 -17.82 -8.96
CA VAL A 300 4.87 -18.82 -8.00
C VAL A 300 6.21 -18.45 -7.37
N ILE A 301 7.18 -17.99 -8.17
CA ILE A 301 8.55 -17.77 -7.66
C ILE A 301 8.61 -16.60 -6.67
N PRO A 302 8.05 -15.42 -6.93
CA PRO A 302 8.01 -14.36 -5.93
C PRO A 302 7.19 -14.74 -4.69
N LEU A 303 6.08 -15.49 -4.86
CA LEU A 303 5.28 -15.96 -3.74
C LEU A 303 6.09 -16.89 -2.81
N LEU A 304 6.85 -17.81 -3.36
CA LEU A 304 7.76 -18.68 -2.60
C LEU A 304 8.89 -17.87 -1.94
N PHE A 305 9.49 -16.93 -2.66
CA PHE A 305 10.53 -16.06 -2.14
C PHE A 305 10.07 -15.30 -0.89
N PHE A 306 8.91 -14.64 -0.94
CA PHE A 306 8.36 -13.93 0.21
C PHE A 306 7.86 -14.87 1.31
N SER A 307 7.44 -16.10 0.98
CA SER A 307 7.04 -17.11 1.98
C SER A 307 8.22 -17.60 2.81
N ILE A 308 9.42 -17.66 2.25
CA ILE A 308 10.66 -18.03 2.94
C ILE A 308 11.15 -16.89 3.85
N ALA A 309 10.96 -15.63 3.46
CA ALA A 309 11.36 -14.47 4.25
C ALA A 309 10.65 -14.46 5.62
N LYS A 310 11.37 -14.09 6.69
CA LYS A 310 10.83 -14.07 8.06
C LYS A 310 9.76 -12.99 8.24
N GLY A 311 10.05 -11.76 7.86
CA GLY A 311 9.12 -10.63 7.91
C GLY A 311 8.16 -10.64 6.72
N LYS A 312 6.86 -10.53 6.98
CA LYS A 312 5.81 -10.62 5.95
C LYS A 312 4.76 -9.53 6.11
N LEU A 313 4.43 -8.90 5.00
CA LEU A 313 3.27 -8.00 4.89
C LEU A 313 2.40 -8.45 3.70
N PRO A 314 1.08 -8.27 3.77
CA PRO A 314 0.18 -8.64 2.67
C PRO A 314 0.55 -7.96 1.34
N THR A 315 1.08 -6.75 1.42
CA THR A 315 1.45 -5.91 0.27
C THR A 315 2.59 -6.48 -0.57
N TYR A 316 3.43 -7.36 -0.02
CA TYR A 316 4.62 -7.89 -0.72
C TYR A 316 4.24 -8.76 -1.93
N ILE A 317 3.09 -9.42 -1.90
CA ILE A 317 2.61 -10.24 -3.01
C ILE A 317 1.75 -9.48 -4.02
N LEU A 318 1.59 -8.16 -3.85
CA LEU A 318 0.82 -7.32 -4.78
C LEU A 318 1.28 -7.49 -6.25
N PRO A 319 2.59 -7.51 -6.58
CA PRO A 319 3.05 -7.72 -7.95
C PRO A 319 2.63 -9.07 -8.56
N CYS A 320 2.35 -10.09 -7.75
CA CYS A 320 1.88 -11.39 -8.23
C CYS A 320 0.45 -11.35 -8.79
N PHE A 321 -0.33 -10.33 -8.44
CA PHE A 321 -1.71 -10.20 -8.91
C PHE A 321 -1.82 -9.81 -10.39
N ALA A 322 -0.81 -9.21 -10.98
CA ALA A 322 -0.78 -8.90 -12.41
C ALA A 322 -0.78 -10.20 -13.27
N PRO A 323 0.19 -11.12 -13.11
CA PRO A 323 0.17 -12.38 -13.84
C PRO A 323 -1.01 -13.28 -13.45
N LEU A 324 -1.43 -13.22 -12.17
CA LEU A 324 -2.58 -13.99 -11.70
C LEU A 324 -3.87 -13.54 -12.39
N ALA A 325 -4.09 -12.23 -12.54
CA ALA A 325 -5.23 -11.69 -13.28
C ALA A 325 -5.23 -12.11 -14.74
N LEU A 326 -4.06 -12.15 -15.39
CA LEU A 326 -3.91 -12.64 -16.77
C LEU A 326 -4.25 -14.11 -16.90
N LEU A 327 -3.77 -14.95 -16.00
CA LEU A 327 -4.09 -16.39 -15.96
C LEU A 327 -5.58 -16.62 -15.70
N MET A 328 -6.17 -15.89 -14.74
CA MET A 328 -7.60 -15.99 -14.41
C MET A 328 -8.48 -15.53 -15.57
N ALA A 329 -8.11 -14.45 -16.26
CA ALA A 329 -8.86 -13.99 -17.44
C ALA A 329 -8.81 -14.98 -18.58
N SER A 330 -7.64 -15.53 -18.90
CA SER A 330 -7.49 -16.58 -19.93
C SER A 330 -8.34 -17.81 -19.61
N TYR A 331 -8.21 -18.31 -18.39
CA TYR A 331 -9.01 -19.45 -17.91
C TYR A 331 -10.52 -19.18 -17.98
N ALA A 332 -10.96 -18.01 -17.50
CA ALA A 332 -12.37 -17.64 -17.51
C ALA A 332 -12.94 -17.59 -18.93
N TRP A 333 -12.23 -17.00 -19.89
CA TRP A 333 -12.68 -16.95 -21.29
C TRP A 333 -12.71 -18.31 -21.95
N GLN A 334 -11.77 -19.22 -21.63
CA GLN A 334 -11.84 -20.61 -22.08
C GLN A 334 -13.11 -21.29 -21.53
N LYS A 335 -13.42 -21.08 -20.24
CA LYS A 335 -14.59 -21.66 -19.57
C LYS A 335 -15.91 -21.01 -20.00
N ALA A 336 -15.90 -19.74 -20.37
CA ALA A 336 -17.09 -19.05 -20.86
C ALA A 336 -17.65 -19.64 -22.16
N ARG A 337 -16.80 -20.35 -22.96
CA ARG A 337 -17.18 -21.05 -24.17
C ARG A 337 -17.68 -22.49 -23.94
N GLN A 338 -17.65 -22.97 -22.69
CA GLN A 338 -18.00 -24.33 -22.29
C GLN A 338 -19.08 -24.27 -21.20
N LYS A 339 -19.91 -25.32 -21.11
CA LYS A 339 -20.77 -25.49 -19.94
C LYS A 339 -19.89 -25.78 -18.72
N THR A 340 -19.89 -24.89 -17.73
CA THR A 340 -19.05 -25.01 -16.54
C THR A 340 -19.78 -24.55 -15.28
N ARG A 341 -19.41 -25.13 -14.15
CA ARG A 341 -19.91 -24.72 -12.83
C ARG A 341 -19.06 -23.64 -12.16
N VAL A 342 -17.88 -23.30 -12.71
CA VAL A 342 -16.94 -22.40 -12.05
C VAL A 342 -17.55 -21.01 -11.76
N PHE A 343 -18.33 -20.47 -12.70
CA PHE A 343 -18.99 -19.17 -12.51
C PHE A 343 -20.12 -19.22 -11.50
N THR A 344 -20.86 -20.34 -11.45
CA THR A 344 -21.86 -20.59 -10.41
C THR A 344 -21.22 -20.68 -9.03
N ILE A 345 -20.09 -21.40 -8.92
CA ILE A 345 -19.31 -21.49 -7.68
C ILE A 345 -18.81 -20.12 -7.26
N ASN A 346 -18.27 -19.34 -8.22
CA ASN A 346 -17.79 -17.97 -7.93
C ASN A 346 -18.91 -17.07 -7.41
N ALA A 347 -20.09 -17.12 -8.02
CA ALA A 347 -21.24 -16.38 -7.57
C ALA A 347 -21.64 -16.77 -6.13
N TRP A 348 -21.71 -18.07 -5.83
CA TRP A 348 -21.99 -18.57 -4.49
C TRP A 348 -20.95 -18.16 -3.46
N ILE A 349 -19.66 -18.20 -3.79
CA ILE A 349 -18.58 -17.71 -2.89
C ILE A 349 -18.83 -16.26 -2.52
N ASN A 350 -19.16 -15.42 -3.48
CA ASN A 350 -19.42 -14.00 -3.22
C ASN A 350 -20.70 -13.76 -2.38
N ILE A 351 -21.76 -14.53 -2.64
CA ILE A 351 -23.00 -14.47 -1.83
C ILE A 351 -22.72 -14.89 -0.39
N VAL A 352 -22.05 -16.04 -0.23
CA VAL A 352 -21.72 -16.57 1.12
C VAL A 352 -20.79 -15.61 1.85
N PHE A 353 -19.77 -15.08 1.20
CA PHE A 353 -18.86 -14.10 1.79
C PHE A 353 -19.60 -12.85 2.27
N GLY A 354 -20.37 -12.19 1.39
CA GLY A 354 -21.14 -11.01 1.76
C GLY A 354 -22.16 -11.27 2.88
N THR A 355 -22.90 -12.37 2.79
CA THR A 355 -23.91 -12.75 3.80
C THR A 355 -23.25 -13.11 5.14
N ALA A 356 -22.15 -13.86 5.13
CA ALA A 356 -21.42 -14.21 6.35
C ALA A 356 -20.86 -12.96 7.06
N CYS A 357 -20.35 -11.98 6.30
CA CYS A 357 -19.91 -10.70 6.86
C CYS A 357 -21.09 -9.92 7.48
N ILE A 358 -22.25 -9.89 6.84
CA ILE A 358 -23.46 -9.24 7.41
C ILE A 358 -23.88 -9.93 8.71
N ILE A 359 -23.92 -11.26 8.72
CA ILE A 359 -24.26 -12.04 9.92
C ILE A 359 -23.25 -11.76 11.05
N ALA A 360 -21.96 -11.75 10.73
CA ALA A 360 -20.92 -11.43 11.71
C ALA A 360 -21.08 -10.01 12.28
N LEU A 361 -21.37 -9.01 11.42
CA LEU A 361 -21.60 -7.64 11.87
C LEU A 361 -22.79 -7.53 12.80
N LEU A 362 -23.92 -8.13 12.45
CA LEU A 362 -25.19 -7.98 13.20
C LEU A 362 -25.27 -8.91 14.42
N ALA A 363 -24.77 -10.14 14.32
CA ALA A 363 -24.89 -11.13 15.40
C ALA A 363 -23.71 -11.12 16.38
N VAL A 364 -22.52 -10.65 15.96
CA VAL A 364 -21.33 -10.68 16.82
C VAL A 364 -20.85 -9.29 17.21
N PHE A 365 -20.70 -8.39 16.23
CA PHE A 365 -19.99 -7.11 16.41
C PHE A 365 -20.90 -5.91 16.66
N ALA A 366 -22.23 -6.05 16.49
CA ALA A 366 -23.21 -5.02 16.82
C ALA A 366 -23.30 -4.79 18.33
N PRO A 367 -23.85 -3.65 18.79
CA PRO A 367 -24.05 -3.37 20.23
C PRO A 367 -24.84 -4.42 20.99
N TRP A 368 -25.77 -5.09 20.29
CA TRP A 368 -26.59 -6.21 20.79
C TRP A 368 -26.01 -7.59 20.52
N GLY A 369 -24.80 -7.65 19.91
CA GLY A 369 -24.22 -8.90 19.45
C GLY A 369 -23.67 -9.79 20.56
N LEU A 370 -23.24 -10.98 20.17
CA LEU A 370 -22.73 -12.01 21.09
C LEU A 370 -21.35 -11.68 21.69
N SER A 371 -20.63 -10.72 21.11
CA SER A 371 -19.31 -10.34 21.61
C SER A 371 -19.41 -9.57 22.92
N HIS A 372 -18.63 -9.99 23.93
CA HIS A 372 -18.46 -9.22 25.17
C HIS A 372 -17.81 -7.85 24.94
N ARG A 373 -17.18 -7.65 23.78
CA ARG A 373 -16.58 -6.37 23.34
C ARG A 373 -17.07 -6.09 21.93
N PRO A 374 -18.26 -5.51 21.78
CA PRO A 374 -18.81 -5.17 20.47
C PRO A 374 -17.85 -4.22 19.73
N LEU A 375 -17.77 -4.38 18.42
CA LEU A 375 -16.95 -3.52 17.57
C LEU A 375 -17.59 -2.15 17.38
N TYR A 376 -18.93 -2.11 17.34
CA TYR A 376 -19.74 -0.90 17.22
C TYR A 376 -20.49 -0.61 18.51
N GLY A 377 -20.45 0.64 18.97
CA GLY A 377 -21.24 1.11 20.11
C GLY A 377 -22.69 1.45 19.72
N PRO A 378 -23.61 1.63 20.72
CA PRO A 378 -25.02 1.97 20.48
C PRO A 378 -25.21 3.28 19.67
N HIS A 379 -24.29 4.20 19.76
CA HIS A 379 -24.29 5.49 19.06
C HIS A 379 -23.73 5.41 17.62
N GLN A 380 -23.20 4.25 17.20
CA GLN A 380 -22.53 4.04 15.92
C GLN A 380 -23.40 3.29 14.90
N LEU A 381 -24.71 3.41 14.98
CA LEU A 381 -25.65 2.71 14.09
C LEU A 381 -25.48 3.10 12.63
N LEU A 382 -25.07 4.34 12.34
CA LEU A 382 -24.77 4.77 10.98
C LEU A 382 -23.56 4.02 10.42
N ALA A 383 -22.46 3.94 11.16
CA ALA A 383 -21.25 3.23 10.74
C ALA A 383 -21.53 1.73 10.55
N LEU A 384 -22.27 1.10 11.47
CA LEU A 384 -22.73 -0.27 11.33
C LEU A 384 -23.59 -0.46 10.08
N SER A 385 -24.51 0.47 9.81
CA SER A 385 -25.37 0.43 8.61
C SER A 385 -24.55 0.52 7.32
N MET A 386 -23.51 1.37 7.29
CA MET A 386 -22.61 1.48 6.15
C MET A 386 -21.77 0.22 5.96
N ALA A 387 -21.33 -0.41 7.05
CA ALA A 387 -20.63 -1.71 6.98
C ALA A 387 -21.55 -2.82 6.43
N VAL A 388 -22.81 -2.88 6.91
CA VAL A 388 -23.80 -3.83 6.38
C VAL A 388 -24.09 -3.57 4.91
N LEU A 389 -24.25 -2.30 4.51
CA LEU A 389 -24.48 -1.92 3.10
C LEU A 389 -23.32 -2.33 2.19
N SER A 390 -22.07 -2.22 2.67
CA SER A 390 -20.87 -2.66 1.95
C SER A 390 -20.96 -4.13 1.54
N PHE A 391 -21.30 -5.00 2.48
CA PHE A 391 -21.39 -6.44 2.24
C PHE A 391 -22.72 -6.88 1.63
N ALA A 392 -23.81 -6.11 1.85
CA ALA A 392 -25.07 -6.31 1.13
C ALA A 392 -24.88 -6.07 -0.38
N GLY A 393 -24.18 -4.98 -0.75
CA GLY A 393 -23.82 -4.73 -2.15
C GLY A 393 -22.98 -5.85 -2.75
N TRP A 394 -22.06 -6.42 -1.97
CA TRP A 394 -21.26 -7.57 -2.37
C TRP A 394 -22.12 -8.81 -2.66
N ALA A 395 -23.01 -9.18 -1.73
CA ALA A 395 -23.92 -10.31 -1.89
C ALA A 395 -24.91 -10.10 -3.06
N ILE A 396 -25.44 -8.87 -3.23
CA ILE A 396 -26.34 -8.52 -4.34
C ILE A 396 -25.66 -8.68 -5.69
N ALA A 397 -24.40 -8.25 -5.84
CA ALA A 397 -23.63 -8.44 -7.05
C ALA A 397 -23.39 -9.94 -7.34
N GLY A 398 -23.15 -10.73 -6.30
CA GLY A 398 -23.09 -12.20 -6.38
C GLY A 398 -24.41 -12.81 -6.85
N LEU A 399 -25.54 -12.39 -6.29
CA LEU A 399 -26.88 -12.83 -6.71
C LEU A 399 -27.19 -12.45 -8.16
N PHE A 400 -26.79 -11.25 -8.58
CA PHE A 400 -26.94 -10.83 -9.97
C PHE A 400 -26.13 -11.71 -10.93
N SER A 401 -24.92 -12.09 -10.55
CA SER A 401 -24.10 -13.05 -11.32
C SER A 401 -24.76 -14.43 -11.35
N LEU A 402 -25.37 -14.89 -10.25
CA LEU A 402 -25.98 -16.21 -10.13
C LEU A 402 -27.21 -16.41 -11.02
N LYS A 403 -27.96 -15.34 -11.36
CA LYS A 403 -29.14 -15.42 -12.25
C LYS A 403 -28.81 -15.97 -13.65
N SER A 404 -27.61 -15.72 -14.16
CA SER A 404 -27.11 -16.22 -15.44
C SER A 404 -25.58 -16.32 -15.39
N PRO A 405 -25.02 -17.30 -14.67
CA PRO A 405 -23.59 -17.34 -14.36
C PRO A 405 -22.71 -17.28 -15.60
N GLN A 406 -23.11 -17.99 -16.66
CA GLN A 406 -22.34 -18.08 -17.92
C GLN A 406 -22.23 -16.75 -18.68
N SER A 407 -23.23 -15.89 -18.57
CA SER A 407 -23.27 -14.59 -19.28
C SER A 407 -22.97 -13.39 -18.39
N ARG A 408 -23.16 -13.51 -17.08
CA ARG A 408 -23.02 -12.41 -16.10
C ARG A 408 -21.83 -12.57 -15.15
N TRP A 409 -20.93 -13.50 -15.41
CA TRP A 409 -19.78 -13.75 -14.52
C TRP A 409 -18.90 -12.51 -14.29
N LEU A 410 -18.80 -11.62 -15.28
CA LEU A 410 -18.08 -10.35 -15.15
C LEU A 410 -18.71 -9.39 -14.12
N ALA A 411 -19.97 -9.59 -13.75
CA ALA A 411 -20.62 -8.78 -12.72
C ALA A 411 -20.00 -8.96 -11.33
N ALA A 412 -19.20 -10.00 -11.12
CA ALA A 412 -18.37 -10.14 -9.92
C ALA A 412 -17.46 -8.92 -9.68
N ALA A 413 -17.06 -8.22 -10.75
CA ALA A 413 -16.32 -6.96 -10.64
C ALA A 413 -17.07 -5.87 -9.84
N LEU A 414 -18.38 -5.96 -9.68
CA LEU A 414 -19.21 -5.02 -8.91
C LEU A 414 -19.25 -5.35 -7.42
N CYS A 415 -18.79 -6.55 -7.01
CA CYS A 415 -18.85 -6.96 -5.60
C CYS A 415 -18.18 -5.95 -4.65
N PRO A 416 -16.94 -5.48 -4.89
CA PRO A 416 -16.28 -4.55 -3.98
C PRO A 416 -16.79 -3.10 -4.07
N LEU A 417 -17.69 -2.74 -5.01
CA LEU A 417 -18.07 -1.35 -5.26
C LEU A 417 -18.72 -0.68 -4.04
N ALA A 418 -19.69 -1.34 -3.42
CA ALA A 418 -20.35 -0.81 -2.24
C ALA A 418 -19.37 -0.67 -1.06
N LEU A 419 -18.46 -1.65 -0.90
CA LEU A 419 -17.38 -1.56 0.08
C LEU A 419 -16.49 -0.34 -0.18
N ALA A 420 -16.08 -0.12 -1.42
CA ALA A 420 -15.25 1.01 -1.81
C ALA A 420 -15.90 2.36 -1.45
N LEU A 421 -17.20 2.50 -1.70
CA LEU A 421 -17.92 3.74 -1.47
C LEU A 421 -18.30 3.96 0.01
N CYS A 422 -18.50 2.90 0.79
CA CYS A 422 -19.01 2.98 2.17
C CYS A 422 -17.92 2.84 3.24
N VAL A 423 -16.73 2.28 2.92
CA VAL A 423 -15.73 1.94 3.93
C VAL A 423 -15.27 3.12 4.78
N GLY A 424 -15.17 4.32 4.19
CA GLY A 424 -14.79 5.52 4.92
C GLY A 424 -15.73 5.88 6.07
N SER A 425 -17.03 5.57 5.92
CA SER A 425 -18.08 5.83 6.93
C SER A 425 -18.44 4.59 7.76
N ALA A 426 -17.85 3.44 7.44
CA ALA A 426 -18.13 2.16 8.08
C ALA A 426 -17.14 1.79 9.20
N ILE A 427 -16.09 2.57 9.39
CA ILE A 427 -15.02 2.25 10.34
C ILE A 427 -15.54 2.47 11.77
N PRO A 428 -15.38 1.46 12.67
CA PRO A 428 -15.78 1.60 14.07
C PRO A 428 -14.89 2.62 14.81
N GLU A 429 -15.46 3.35 15.73
CA GLU A 429 -14.78 4.38 16.53
C GLU A 429 -13.52 3.85 17.25
N GLY A 430 -13.55 2.63 17.77
CA GLY A 430 -12.37 2.02 18.42
C GLY A 430 -11.18 1.81 17.48
N ILE A 431 -11.44 1.58 16.18
CA ILE A 431 -10.41 1.50 15.14
C ILE A 431 -10.04 2.90 14.67
N GLU A 432 -11.01 3.77 14.46
CA GLU A 432 -10.80 5.17 14.07
C GLU A 432 -9.88 5.88 15.06
N ASN A 433 -10.18 5.79 16.35
CA ASN A 433 -9.38 6.38 17.44
C ASN A 433 -7.96 5.79 17.58
N THR A 434 -7.69 4.65 16.97
CA THR A 434 -6.36 4.03 17.01
C THR A 434 -5.59 4.25 15.72
N LYS A 435 -6.28 4.18 14.58
CA LYS A 435 -5.66 4.13 13.26
C LYS A 435 -5.84 5.40 12.42
N GLN A 436 -6.79 6.25 12.78
CA GLN A 436 -7.09 7.50 12.06
C GLN A 436 -7.02 8.71 13.01
N PRO A 437 -5.82 9.07 13.49
CA PRO A 437 -5.65 10.12 14.50
C PRO A 437 -6.13 11.51 14.05
N GLN A 438 -6.29 11.75 12.74
CA GLN A 438 -6.80 13.00 12.21
C GLN A 438 -8.14 13.44 12.83
N VAL A 439 -9.02 12.50 13.16
CA VAL A 439 -10.34 12.80 13.77
C VAL A 439 -10.15 13.48 15.13
N PHE A 440 -9.33 12.87 15.99
CA PHE A 440 -9.00 13.44 17.29
C PHE A 440 -8.23 14.75 17.17
N ILE A 441 -7.21 14.80 16.31
CA ILE A 441 -6.36 15.98 16.12
C ILE A 441 -7.20 17.19 15.67
N ARG A 442 -8.13 17.01 14.74
CA ARG A 442 -9.04 18.09 14.31
C ARG A 442 -9.94 18.57 15.45
N SER A 443 -10.37 17.69 16.35
CA SER A 443 -11.20 18.09 17.51
C SER A 443 -10.45 18.97 18.53
N ILE A 444 -9.14 18.88 18.56
CA ILE A 444 -8.25 19.63 19.46
C ILE A 444 -7.30 20.60 18.70
N GLU A 445 -7.58 20.86 17.43
CA GLU A 445 -6.72 21.67 16.55
C GLU A 445 -6.45 23.05 17.10
N SER A 446 -7.46 23.71 17.66
CA SER A 446 -7.32 25.04 18.28
C SER A 446 -6.33 25.04 19.45
N SER A 447 -6.36 24.01 20.28
CA SER A 447 -5.42 23.86 21.41
C SER A 447 -4.00 23.62 20.92
N LEU A 448 -3.85 22.76 19.89
CA LEU A 448 -2.56 22.43 19.31
C LEU A 448 -1.94 23.60 18.54
N ALA A 449 -2.74 24.36 17.79
CA ALA A 449 -2.27 25.50 17.02
C ALA A 449 -1.64 26.61 17.89
N HIS A 450 -2.14 26.78 19.11
CA HIS A 450 -1.59 27.75 20.08
C HIS A 450 -0.37 27.22 20.85
N SER A 451 0.02 25.96 20.66
CA SER A 451 1.16 25.38 21.37
C SER A 451 2.48 25.74 20.69
N ARG A 452 3.39 26.29 21.48
CA ARG A 452 4.77 26.59 21.05
C ARG A 452 5.52 25.27 20.76
N TYR A 453 5.35 24.28 21.64
CA TYR A 453 6.00 22.98 21.55
C TYR A 453 4.95 21.88 21.56
N ILE A 454 5.10 20.94 20.64
CA ILE A 454 4.26 19.74 20.53
C ILE A 454 5.15 18.51 20.60
N LEU A 455 4.87 17.64 21.56
CA LEU A 455 5.60 16.38 21.74
C LEU A 455 4.65 15.20 21.55
N SER A 456 5.17 14.06 21.07
CA SER A 456 4.41 12.81 21.02
C SER A 456 5.32 11.58 21.15
N ASP A 457 4.81 10.54 21.77
CA ASP A 457 5.47 9.24 21.97
C ASP A 457 5.30 8.28 20.78
N ASN A 458 4.51 8.63 19.77
CA ASN A 458 4.15 7.76 18.65
C ASN A 458 4.35 8.48 17.31
N SER A 459 5.23 7.96 16.46
CA SER A 459 5.55 8.58 15.17
C SER A 459 4.35 8.68 14.22
N GLY A 460 3.40 7.73 14.28
CA GLY A 460 2.18 7.77 13.48
C GLY A 460 1.23 8.88 13.92
N VAL A 461 1.12 9.14 15.22
CA VAL A 461 0.36 10.27 15.76
C VAL A 461 1.08 11.59 15.47
N SER A 462 2.40 11.63 15.69
CA SER A 462 3.24 12.79 15.36
C SER A 462 3.07 13.21 13.89
N SER A 463 3.10 12.25 12.97
CA SER A 463 2.95 12.54 11.54
C SER A 463 1.55 13.05 11.18
N ALA A 464 0.51 12.55 11.85
CA ALA A 464 -0.84 13.05 11.65
C ALA A 464 -1.01 14.49 12.21
N VAL A 465 -0.38 14.81 13.34
CA VAL A 465 -0.33 16.17 13.90
C VAL A 465 0.41 17.10 12.95
N ALA A 466 1.62 16.71 12.52
CA ALA A 466 2.44 17.48 11.60
C ALA A 466 1.71 17.74 10.27
N TRP A 467 1.08 16.73 9.70
CA TRP A 467 0.28 16.84 8.49
C TRP A 467 -0.92 17.78 8.67
N THR A 468 -1.68 17.62 9.76
CA THR A 468 -2.91 18.40 9.97
C THR A 468 -2.59 19.89 10.26
N LEU A 469 -1.58 20.16 11.07
CA LEU A 469 -1.16 21.51 11.43
C LEU A 469 -0.18 22.13 10.44
N GLN A 470 0.29 21.38 9.46
CA GLN A 470 1.33 21.76 8.50
C GLN A 470 2.62 22.24 9.19
N ARG A 471 3.01 21.54 10.27
CA ARG A 471 4.21 21.82 11.09
C ARG A 471 5.14 20.62 11.08
N SER A 472 6.44 20.87 10.96
CA SER A 472 7.48 19.81 11.00
C SER A 472 8.25 19.77 12.31
N ASP A 473 7.98 20.68 13.25
CA ASP A 473 8.70 20.85 14.51
C ASP A 473 8.10 20.01 15.66
N ILE A 474 7.69 18.78 15.36
CA ILE A 474 7.18 17.86 16.38
C ILE A 474 8.35 17.17 17.07
N ILE A 475 8.35 17.19 18.39
CA ILE A 475 9.41 16.62 19.23
C ILE A 475 9.06 15.19 19.61
N ALA A 476 9.99 14.27 19.43
CA ALA A 476 9.83 12.89 19.88
C ALA A 476 9.91 12.82 21.40
N TYR A 477 8.94 12.14 22.04
CA TYR A 477 8.88 11.95 23.47
C TYR A 477 9.10 10.48 23.84
N SER A 478 9.94 10.21 24.82
CA SER A 478 10.20 8.88 25.41
C SER A 478 10.75 7.84 24.43
N GLN A 479 10.14 7.65 23.29
CA GLN A 479 10.53 6.65 22.29
C GLN A 479 11.12 7.30 21.03
N LYS A 480 12.26 6.79 20.58
CA LYS A 480 12.91 7.24 19.33
C LYS A 480 12.37 6.50 18.11
N GLY A 481 12.03 5.22 18.26
CA GLY A 481 11.46 4.39 17.20
C GLY A 481 12.23 4.52 15.87
N GLU A 482 11.51 4.69 14.77
CA GLU A 482 12.06 4.88 13.42
C GLU A 482 12.85 6.19 13.24
N LEU A 483 12.76 7.12 14.18
CA LEU A 483 13.50 8.38 14.15
C LEU A 483 14.93 8.27 14.73
N GLN A 484 15.28 7.11 15.30
CA GLN A 484 16.53 6.90 16.03
C GLN A 484 17.76 7.35 15.24
N TYR A 485 17.80 7.01 13.94
CA TYR A 485 18.93 7.40 13.10
C TYR A 485 18.99 8.91 12.86
N GLY A 486 17.88 9.53 12.48
CA GLY A 486 17.80 11.00 12.32
C GLY A 486 18.14 11.77 13.59
N LEU A 487 17.76 11.23 14.75
CA LEU A 487 18.06 11.79 16.06
C LEU A 487 19.53 11.60 16.50
N SER A 488 20.30 10.77 15.83
CA SER A 488 21.73 10.58 16.15
C SER A 488 22.63 11.71 15.64
N PHE A 489 22.13 12.57 14.78
CA PHE A 489 22.89 13.70 14.25
C PHE A 489 22.97 14.86 15.25
N PRO A 490 24.11 15.60 15.30
CA PRO A 490 24.31 16.67 16.27
C PRO A 490 23.27 17.81 16.20
N ASP A 491 22.72 18.06 15.02
CA ASP A 491 21.70 19.10 14.79
C ASP A 491 20.29 18.70 15.24
N ALA A 492 20.09 17.45 15.67
CA ALA A 492 18.81 16.91 16.07
C ALA A 492 18.58 16.85 17.61
N HIS A 493 19.50 17.32 18.42
CA HIS A 493 19.42 17.18 19.88
C HIS A 493 18.15 17.78 20.51
N SER A 494 17.61 18.85 19.95
CA SER A 494 16.38 19.48 20.42
C SER A 494 15.09 18.77 20.01
N ALA A 495 15.18 17.77 19.15
CA ALA A 495 14.03 17.06 18.59
C ALA A 495 13.60 15.81 19.41
N TYR A 496 14.22 15.58 20.56
CA TYR A 496 13.90 14.45 21.44
C TYR A 496 13.95 14.87 22.92
N VAL A 497 12.99 14.36 23.69
CA VAL A 497 12.93 14.50 25.15
C VAL A 497 12.60 13.13 25.76
N SER A 498 13.44 12.68 26.70
CA SER A 498 13.17 11.44 27.46
C SER A 498 12.03 11.64 28.48
N SER A 499 11.41 10.58 28.91
CA SER A 499 10.40 10.63 29.99
C SER A 499 10.99 11.16 31.30
N GLU A 500 12.25 10.82 31.59
CA GLU A 500 12.97 11.25 32.80
C GLU A 500 13.28 12.76 32.76
N ASP A 501 13.68 13.30 31.61
CA ASP A 501 14.04 14.69 31.44
C ASP A 501 12.83 15.62 31.29
N PHE A 502 11.67 15.07 30.94
CA PHE A 502 10.48 15.84 30.59
C PHE A 502 10.05 16.86 31.68
N PRO A 503 10.01 16.52 32.97
CA PRO A 503 9.60 17.51 34.00
C PRO A 503 10.51 18.72 34.04
N GLN A 504 11.84 18.51 33.91
CA GLN A 504 12.81 19.61 33.90
C GLN A 504 12.73 20.40 32.58
N TRP A 505 12.61 19.71 31.46
CA TRP A 505 12.44 20.29 30.14
C TRP A 505 11.17 21.15 30.07
N LEU A 506 10.04 20.64 30.59
CA LEU A 506 8.76 21.34 30.64
C LEU A 506 8.88 22.63 31.43
N LYS A 507 9.51 22.58 32.62
CA LYS A 507 9.71 23.78 33.47
C LYS A 507 10.51 24.87 32.75
N ALA A 508 11.49 24.49 31.94
CA ALA A 508 12.31 25.44 31.18
C ALA A 508 11.55 26.04 29.99
N HIS A 509 10.84 25.18 29.21
CA HIS A 509 10.25 25.58 27.93
C HIS A 509 8.86 26.21 28.04
N ARG A 510 8.11 25.89 29.09
CA ARG A 510 6.78 26.44 29.35
C ARG A 510 6.79 27.95 29.61
N LYS A 511 7.94 28.52 29.92
CA LYS A 511 8.14 29.99 30.00
C LYS A 511 8.05 30.66 28.62
N ALA A 512 8.43 29.94 27.57
CA ALA A 512 8.44 30.46 26.19
C ALA A 512 7.11 30.30 25.46
N GLY A 513 6.17 29.52 26.01
CA GLY A 513 4.83 29.30 25.44
C GLY A 513 4.20 28.00 25.88
N ASN A 514 2.99 27.76 25.40
CA ASN A 514 2.23 26.54 25.71
C ASN A 514 2.93 25.28 25.18
N VAL A 515 2.83 24.20 25.94
CA VAL A 515 3.37 22.88 25.59
C VAL A 515 2.21 21.88 25.51
N SER A 516 2.18 21.11 24.45
CA SER A 516 1.24 20.00 24.27
C SER A 516 1.98 18.67 24.18
N LEU A 517 1.58 17.70 24.99
CA LEU A 517 2.07 16.33 24.95
C LEU A 517 0.94 15.41 24.52
N ILE A 518 1.11 14.73 23.36
CA ILE A 518 0.14 13.78 22.81
C ILE A 518 0.70 12.37 22.99
N LEU A 519 -0.09 11.51 23.66
CA LEU A 519 0.28 10.14 23.96
C LEU A 519 -0.68 9.15 23.29
N MET A 520 -0.14 8.01 22.83
CA MET A 520 -0.90 6.85 22.40
C MET A 520 -0.84 5.78 23.48
N LEU A 521 -1.81 5.77 24.36
CA LEU A 521 -1.90 4.84 25.49
C LEU A 521 -2.15 3.40 25.04
N ASP A 522 -1.75 2.45 25.86
CA ASP A 522 -2.13 1.05 25.67
C ASP A 522 -3.62 0.82 25.92
N ARG A 523 -4.14 -0.31 25.43
CA ARG A 523 -5.56 -0.61 25.51
C ARG A 523 -5.99 -0.80 26.97
N GLY A 524 -6.85 0.09 27.48
CA GLY A 524 -7.32 0.08 28.87
C GLY A 524 -6.40 0.78 29.86
N GLU A 525 -5.32 1.40 29.38
CA GLU A 525 -4.40 2.17 30.23
C GLU A 525 -5.07 3.44 30.76
N ALA A 526 -4.84 3.72 32.04
CA ALA A 526 -5.27 4.97 32.67
C ALA A 526 -4.38 6.14 32.23
N THR A 527 -4.82 7.36 32.50
CA THR A 527 -3.98 8.54 32.31
C THR A 527 -2.74 8.42 33.21
N PRO A 528 -1.50 8.57 32.67
CA PRO A 528 -0.28 8.48 33.46
C PRO A 528 -0.29 9.46 34.64
N THR A 529 0.09 8.97 35.81
CA THR A 529 0.14 9.74 37.05
C THR A 529 1.54 10.25 37.41
N ASP A 530 2.54 9.77 36.71
CA ASP A 530 3.96 10.12 36.84
C ASP A 530 4.36 11.39 36.08
N LEU A 531 3.44 11.90 35.25
CA LEU A 531 3.63 13.16 34.53
C LEU A 531 3.25 14.37 35.37
N PRO A 532 3.89 15.52 35.15
CA PRO A 532 3.48 16.77 35.78
C PRO A 532 1.98 17.06 35.57
N PRO A 533 1.29 17.66 36.54
CA PRO A 533 -0.12 17.97 36.38
C PRO A 533 -0.36 18.90 35.19
N ALA A 534 -1.24 18.50 34.28
CA ALA A 534 -1.60 19.31 33.11
C ALA A 534 -2.71 20.30 33.44
N ASP A 535 -2.70 21.45 32.77
CA ASP A 535 -3.74 22.47 32.91
C ASP A 535 -5.04 22.07 32.19
N ALA A 536 -4.93 21.30 31.09
CA ALA A 536 -6.07 20.70 30.41
C ALA A 536 -5.74 19.30 29.90
N VAL A 537 -6.73 18.41 29.93
CA VAL A 537 -6.61 17.03 29.50
C VAL A 537 -7.76 16.71 28.54
N TYR A 538 -7.41 16.23 27.34
CA TYR A 538 -8.36 15.76 26.35
C TYR A 538 -8.07 14.29 26.02
N ARG A 539 -9.08 13.45 26.03
CA ARG A 539 -8.93 12.01 25.74
C ARG A 539 -9.98 11.52 24.78
N ASN A 540 -9.56 10.76 23.78
CA ASN A 540 -10.47 10.01 22.93
C ASN A 540 -9.91 8.61 22.70
N GLY A 541 -10.52 7.62 23.33
CA GLY A 541 -10.03 6.24 23.30
C GLY A 541 -8.62 6.11 23.87
N ARG A 542 -7.66 5.73 23.02
CA ARG A 542 -6.24 5.57 23.36
C ARG A 542 -5.43 6.86 23.22
N MET A 543 -5.93 7.84 22.52
CA MET A 543 -5.23 9.12 22.34
C MET A 543 -5.53 10.06 23.50
N LEU A 544 -4.46 10.63 24.05
CA LEU A 544 -4.47 11.55 25.18
C LEU A 544 -3.67 12.81 24.84
N LEU A 545 -4.28 13.98 24.98
CA LEU A 545 -3.56 15.27 24.96
C LEU A 545 -3.48 15.81 26.39
N LEU A 546 -2.26 16.11 26.83
CA LEU A 546 -1.96 16.88 28.03
C LEU A 546 -1.46 18.26 27.60
N GLN A 547 -2.16 19.30 28.04
CA GLN A 547 -1.80 20.68 27.72
C GLN A 547 -1.27 21.39 28.94
N TYR A 548 -0.14 22.08 28.79
CA TYR A 548 0.52 22.89 29.77
C TYR A 548 0.58 24.34 29.26
N ASN A 549 -0.16 25.21 29.90
CA ASN A 549 -0.19 26.63 29.53
C ASN A 549 1.14 27.30 29.84
N GLN A 550 1.41 28.40 29.17
CA GLN A 550 2.57 29.23 29.48
C GLN A 550 2.59 29.59 30.97
N ALA A 551 3.72 29.40 31.61
CA ALA A 551 3.90 29.82 33.01
C ALA A 551 4.13 31.31 33.05
N ASP A 552 3.45 31.99 33.95
CA ASP A 552 3.80 33.39 34.32
C ASP A 552 5.23 33.42 34.85
N GLU A 553 5.96 34.54 34.63
CA GLU A 553 7.35 34.73 35.04
C GLU A 553 7.60 34.52 36.54
#